data_1ed90605abcdf6b3d39b23785690ee2d
#
_entry.id   1ed90605abcdf6b3d39b23785690ee2d
#
_cell.length_a   1.000
_cell.length_b   1.000
_cell.length_c   1.000
_cell.angle_alpha   90.00
_cell.angle_beta   90.00
_cell.angle_gamma   90.00
#
_symmetry.space_group_name_H-M   'P 1'
#
loop_
_entity.id
_entity.type
_entity.pdbx_description
1 polymer ?
#
loop_
_entity_poly.entity_id
_entity_poly.type
_entity_poly.pdbx_seq_one_letter_code
_entity_poly.pdbx_strand_id
1 'polypeptide(L)'
;MLKLPANTDLQMTWYNTSHALWMAGFSIQQLLVTWILVGILDQSPETVGLAQLLIGVPALIFMLWGGVIGDRVDGRGLLIQSHLLSIIPPLVLALAVYLDQLGVWILILTALVANLLNSASNPARNTILNLVAAGRLQWAISLSTGIGAIATMIGTRVAGSIDQIGLVQVLLLQSACFGVGAIFLIGLRASGPSTDAPSPNPNASSTALPQPSTYSTIRAGLVYTWRFKLARDLVGLNFFSSFFNAGAWMVAIPFIISRVYAGDALLLANITVVFYFGSLIANFGLLKFMPLSRPGQVYLILQLSRVLVLYLIWYEPSMTWLWIAAAFWGFNMGVTNTMSRVMIQEIAEPAFRARLMSVFTLGLMSATPMGSLVLGIVIGQFGELNALIPGMLASIMIFYYGYKRSDIWQYRSPVLAAPDPA
;
A
#
# COMPACT_ATOMS: atom_id res chain seq x y z
N MET A 1 0.31 1.04 -35.85
CA MET A 1 -0.82 0.78 -34.93
C MET A 1 -1.34 -0.62 -35.16
N LEU A 2 -0.90 -1.60 -34.38
CA LEU A 2 -1.42 -2.97 -34.41
C LEU A 2 -2.86 -2.94 -33.86
N LYS A 3 -3.85 -3.18 -34.70
CA LYS A 3 -5.25 -3.42 -34.29
C LYS A 3 -5.26 -4.74 -33.52
N LEU A 4 -5.40 -4.67 -32.20
CA LEU A 4 -5.62 -5.84 -31.36
C LEU A 4 -7.02 -6.42 -31.62
N PRO A 5 -7.21 -7.72 -31.48
CA PRO A 5 -8.54 -8.29 -31.58
C PRO A 5 -9.46 -7.66 -30.53
N ALA A 6 -10.66 -7.25 -30.92
CA ALA A 6 -11.67 -6.55 -30.10
C ALA A 6 -11.94 -7.22 -28.73
N ASN A 7 -11.58 -8.48 -28.57
CA ASN A 7 -11.74 -9.26 -27.35
C ASN A 7 -10.74 -8.88 -26.23
N THR A 8 -9.56 -8.34 -26.57
CA THR A 8 -8.49 -8.03 -25.58
C THR A 8 -8.77 -6.74 -24.84
N ASP A 9 -9.29 -5.72 -25.52
CA ASP A 9 -9.64 -4.45 -24.90
C ASP A 9 -10.85 -4.62 -23.94
N LEU A 10 -11.78 -5.52 -24.28
CA LEU A 10 -12.91 -5.87 -23.41
C LEU A 10 -12.44 -6.58 -22.13
N GLN A 11 -11.51 -7.54 -22.23
CA GLN A 11 -10.96 -8.26 -21.07
C GLN A 11 -10.22 -7.30 -20.14
N MET A 12 -9.45 -6.37 -20.71
CA MET A 12 -8.75 -5.33 -19.93
C MET A 12 -9.73 -4.37 -19.24
N THR A 13 -10.83 -4.00 -19.89
CA THR A 13 -11.89 -3.18 -19.31
C THR A 13 -12.55 -3.90 -18.14
N TRP A 14 -12.91 -5.17 -18.29
CA TRP A 14 -13.53 -5.97 -17.23
C TRP A 14 -12.60 -6.13 -16.02
N TYR A 15 -11.33 -6.43 -16.27
CA TYR A 15 -10.32 -6.49 -15.21
C TYR A 15 -10.19 -5.15 -14.48
N ASN A 16 -10.04 -4.04 -15.22
CA ASN A 16 -9.86 -2.73 -14.61
C ASN A 16 -11.09 -2.25 -13.85
N THR A 17 -12.30 -2.56 -14.32
CA THR A 17 -13.54 -2.25 -13.59
C THR A 17 -13.61 -3.03 -12.28
N SER A 18 -13.32 -4.33 -12.31
CA SER A 18 -13.24 -5.13 -11.07
C SER A 18 -12.16 -4.62 -10.13
N HIS A 19 -10.98 -4.28 -10.65
CA HIS A 19 -9.87 -3.72 -9.89
C HIS A 19 -10.22 -2.37 -9.24
N ALA A 20 -10.89 -1.49 -9.98
CA ALA A 20 -11.36 -0.20 -9.45
C ALA A 20 -12.36 -0.39 -8.31
N LEU A 21 -13.34 -1.27 -8.46
CA LEU A 21 -14.34 -1.56 -7.44
C LEU A 21 -13.70 -2.19 -6.19
N TRP A 22 -12.71 -3.07 -6.37
CA TRP A 22 -11.92 -3.60 -5.26
C TRP A 22 -11.17 -2.50 -4.51
N MET A 23 -10.45 -1.62 -5.24
CA MET A 23 -9.69 -0.52 -4.63
C MET A 23 -10.60 0.47 -3.90
N ALA A 24 -11.76 0.79 -4.48
CA ALA A 24 -12.76 1.63 -3.82
C ALA A 24 -13.31 0.98 -2.55
N GLY A 25 -13.75 -0.28 -2.61
CA GLY A 25 -14.25 -1.02 -1.44
C GLY A 25 -13.21 -1.16 -0.34
N PHE A 26 -11.95 -1.43 -0.70
CA PHE A 26 -10.85 -1.56 0.26
C PHE A 26 -10.49 -0.21 0.89
N SER A 27 -10.50 0.89 0.14
CA SER A 27 -10.25 2.23 0.69
C SER A 27 -11.37 2.71 1.62
N ILE A 28 -12.64 2.35 1.33
CA ILE A 28 -13.76 2.54 2.26
C ILE A 28 -13.44 1.83 3.58
N GLN A 29 -13.05 0.55 3.53
CA GLN A 29 -12.69 -0.24 4.71
C GLN A 29 -11.60 0.45 5.53
N GLN A 30 -10.52 0.89 4.90
CA GLN A 30 -9.37 1.49 5.59
C GLN A 30 -9.75 2.75 6.36
N LEU A 31 -10.51 3.65 5.77
CA LEU A 31 -10.92 4.88 6.44
C LEU A 31 -11.96 4.58 7.53
N LEU A 32 -12.96 3.73 7.25
CA LEU A 32 -14.00 3.39 8.21
C LEU A 32 -13.45 2.72 9.46
N VAL A 33 -12.51 1.77 9.34
CA VAL A 33 -11.89 1.11 10.50
C VAL A 33 -11.29 2.14 11.44
N THR A 34 -10.52 3.08 10.90
CA THR A 34 -9.87 4.10 11.71
C THR A 34 -10.89 5.08 12.30
N TRP A 35 -11.83 5.56 11.49
CA TRP A 35 -12.82 6.54 11.97
C TRP A 35 -13.84 5.96 12.95
N ILE A 36 -14.27 4.72 12.74
CA ILE A 36 -15.16 4.06 13.70
C ILE A 36 -14.50 3.94 15.07
N LEU A 37 -13.19 3.59 15.12
CA LEU A 37 -12.47 3.51 16.38
C LEU A 37 -12.32 4.88 17.05
N VAL A 38 -11.95 5.91 16.28
CA VAL A 38 -11.61 7.25 16.82
C VAL A 38 -12.86 8.10 17.01
N GLY A 39 -13.73 8.19 16.00
CA GLY A 39 -14.84 9.16 15.97
C GLY A 39 -16.18 8.61 16.45
N ILE A 40 -16.43 7.29 16.31
CA ILE A 40 -17.74 6.69 16.69
C ILE A 40 -17.64 5.98 18.03
N LEU A 41 -16.63 5.11 18.22
CA LEU A 41 -16.44 4.36 19.46
C LEU A 41 -15.57 5.09 20.50
N ASP A 42 -15.03 6.24 20.16
CA ASP A 42 -14.15 7.11 20.99
C ASP A 42 -13.11 6.30 21.79
N GLN A 43 -12.43 5.40 21.08
CA GLN A 43 -11.44 4.52 21.69
C GLN A 43 -10.16 5.28 22.05
N SER A 44 -9.45 4.78 23.07
CA SER A 44 -8.15 5.32 23.43
C SER A 44 -7.14 5.15 22.30
N PRO A 45 -6.15 6.05 22.17
CA PRO A 45 -5.11 5.96 21.14
C PRO A 45 -4.32 4.65 21.18
N GLU A 46 -4.10 4.08 22.37
CA GLU A 46 -3.45 2.78 22.56
C GLU A 46 -4.30 1.65 21.96
N THR A 47 -5.62 1.69 22.17
CA THR A 47 -6.56 0.72 21.61
C THR A 47 -6.56 0.79 20.09
N VAL A 48 -6.56 2.00 19.51
CA VAL A 48 -6.51 2.19 18.06
C VAL A 48 -5.17 1.68 17.51
N GLY A 49 -4.06 2.00 18.14
CA GLY A 49 -2.74 1.50 17.76
C GLY A 49 -2.65 -0.03 17.82
N LEU A 50 -3.19 -0.65 18.89
CA LEU A 50 -3.27 -2.10 19.03
C LEU A 50 -4.18 -2.73 17.96
N ALA A 51 -5.32 -2.12 17.67
CA ALA A 51 -6.21 -2.59 16.61
C ALA A 51 -5.52 -2.62 15.25
N GLN A 52 -4.78 -1.54 14.89
CA GLN A 52 -4.01 -1.49 13.65
C GLN A 52 -2.92 -2.58 13.59
N LEU A 53 -2.27 -2.88 14.73
CA LEU A 53 -1.31 -3.97 14.82
C LEU A 53 -1.97 -5.33 14.60
N LEU A 54 -3.08 -5.61 15.29
CA LEU A 54 -3.81 -6.87 15.20
C LEU A 54 -4.40 -7.12 13.80
N ILE A 55 -4.78 -6.06 13.09
CA ILE A 55 -5.29 -6.13 11.72
C ILE A 55 -4.13 -6.32 10.72
N GLY A 56 -3.00 -5.64 10.92
CA GLY A 56 -1.91 -5.60 9.94
C GLY A 56 -0.97 -6.81 10.01
N VAL A 57 -0.55 -7.22 11.20
CA VAL A 57 0.48 -8.27 11.36
C VAL A 57 0.05 -9.64 10.82
N PRO A 58 -1.17 -10.15 11.11
CA PRO A 58 -1.59 -11.43 10.54
C PRO A 58 -1.67 -11.42 9.01
N ALA A 59 -2.08 -10.29 8.42
CA ALA A 59 -2.13 -10.13 6.97
C ALA A 59 -0.73 -10.22 6.33
N LEU A 60 0.31 -9.72 7.00
CA LEU A 60 1.71 -9.87 6.57
C LEU A 60 2.17 -11.33 6.61
N ILE A 61 1.88 -12.02 7.70
CA ILE A 61 2.21 -13.45 7.85
C ILE A 61 1.52 -14.24 6.73
N PHE A 62 0.25 -13.95 6.48
CA PHE A 62 -0.53 -14.63 5.45
C PHE A 62 -0.03 -14.31 4.03
N MET A 63 0.45 -13.10 3.77
CA MET A 63 1.06 -12.72 2.49
C MET A 63 2.33 -13.56 2.20
N LEU A 64 3.13 -13.89 3.22
CA LEU A 64 4.30 -14.77 3.07
C LEU A 64 3.91 -16.20 2.68
N TRP A 65 2.77 -16.70 3.18
CA TRP A 65 2.23 -18.03 2.87
C TRP A 65 1.45 -18.04 1.55
N GLY A 66 0.82 -16.91 1.20
CA GLY A 66 -0.01 -16.76 0.00
C GLY A 66 0.77 -16.96 -1.30
N GLY A 67 2.07 -16.65 -1.33
CA GLY A 67 2.93 -16.94 -2.48
C GLY A 67 3.04 -18.44 -2.80
N VAL A 68 2.95 -19.31 -1.81
CA VAL A 68 2.97 -20.79 -2.00
C VAL A 68 1.62 -21.31 -2.49
N ILE A 69 0.54 -20.67 -2.09
CA ILE A 69 -0.83 -21.07 -2.45
C ILE A 69 -1.17 -20.56 -3.86
N GLY A 70 -0.72 -19.37 -4.22
CA GLY A 70 -1.04 -18.72 -5.50
C GLY A 70 -0.55 -19.47 -6.74
N ASP A 71 0.56 -20.24 -6.61
CA ASP A 71 1.12 -21.04 -7.71
C ASP A 71 0.31 -22.31 -8.03
N ARG A 72 -0.66 -22.69 -7.18
CA ARG A 72 -1.42 -23.93 -7.29
C ARG A 72 -2.90 -23.74 -7.60
N VAL A 73 -3.40 -22.51 -7.55
CA VAL A 73 -4.83 -22.20 -7.66
C VAL A 73 -5.10 -21.38 -8.92
N ASP A 74 -6.24 -21.65 -9.59
CA ASP A 74 -6.73 -20.79 -10.67
C ASP A 74 -6.87 -19.34 -10.17
N GLY A 75 -6.01 -18.46 -10.70
CA GLY A 75 -5.95 -17.05 -10.28
C GLY A 75 -7.29 -16.32 -10.42
N ARG A 76 -8.09 -16.67 -11.46
CA ARG A 76 -9.44 -16.10 -11.66
C ARG A 76 -10.40 -16.59 -10.57
N GLY A 77 -10.43 -17.90 -10.32
CA GLY A 77 -11.26 -18.49 -9.28
C GLY A 77 -10.96 -17.89 -7.91
N LEU A 78 -9.67 -17.72 -7.58
CA LEU A 78 -9.23 -17.09 -6.33
C LEU A 78 -9.69 -15.63 -6.22
N LEU A 79 -9.62 -14.84 -7.29
CA LEU A 79 -10.11 -13.45 -7.28
C LEU A 79 -11.62 -13.38 -7.08
N ILE A 80 -12.40 -14.24 -7.78
CA ILE A 80 -13.85 -14.30 -7.61
C ILE A 80 -14.21 -14.66 -6.16
N GLN A 81 -13.57 -15.70 -5.60
CA GLN A 81 -13.78 -16.11 -4.22
C GLN A 81 -13.41 -14.98 -3.23
N SER A 82 -12.28 -14.32 -3.45
CA SER A 82 -11.87 -13.18 -2.61
C SER A 82 -12.87 -12.04 -2.64
N HIS A 83 -13.44 -11.70 -3.80
CA HIS A 83 -14.48 -10.68 -3.92
C HIS A 83 -15.76 -11.09 -3.20
N LEU A 84 -16.23 -12.32 -3.40
CA LEU A 84 -17.45 -12.82 -2.76
C LEU A 84 -17.32 -12.91 -1.24
N LEU A 85 -16.19 -13.39 -0.73
CA LEU A 85 -15.91 -13.45 0.70
C LEU A 85 -15.75 -12.04 1.30
N SER A 86 -15.24 -11.07 0.53
CA SER A 86 -15.10 -9.68 0.99
C SER A 86 -16.42 -8.92 1.12
N ILE A 87 -17.54 -9.48 0.64
CA ILE A 87 -18.88 -8.95 0.89
C ILE A 87 -19.27 -9.13 2.37
N ILE A 88 -18.79 -10.20 3.01
CA ILE A 88 -19.23 -10.60 4.37
C ILE A 88 -18.81 -9.60 5.45
N PRO A 89 -17.53 -9.16 5.55
CA PRO A 89 -17.11 -8.25 6.63
C PRO A 89 -17.93 -6.96 6.73
N PRO A 90 -18.17 -6.19 5.66
CA PRO A 90 -18.97 -4.98 5.76
C PRO A 90 -20.46 -5.26 6.02
N LEU A 91 -21.00 -6.40 5.58
CA LEU A 91 -22.39 -6.80 5.93
C LEU A 91 -22.49 -7.14 7.42
N VAL A 92 -21.50 -7.83 8.00
CA VAL A 92 -21.48 -8.11 9.45
C VAL A 92 -21.40 -6.81 10.24
N LEU A 93 -20.57 -5.85 9.81
CA LEU A 93 -20.51 -4.54 10.43
C LEU A 93 -21.83 -3.76 10.29
N ALA A 94 -22.45 -3.78 9.10
CA ALA A 94 -23.73 -3.13 8.87
C ALA A 94 -24.83 -3.70 9.77
N LEU A 95 -24.84 -5.03 9.93
CA LEU A 95 -25.77 -5.70 10.85
C LEU A 95 -25.50 -5.33 12.32
N ALA A 96 -24.22 -5.28 12.73
CA ALA A 96 -23.84 -4.88 14.08
C ALA A 96 -24.26 -3.43 14.40
N VAL A 97 -24.10 -2.52 13.43
CA VAL A 97 -24.58 -1.13 13.55
C VAL A 97 -26.10 -1.09 13.65
N TYR A 98 -26.81 -1.84 12.81
CA TYR A 98 -28.27 -1.88 12.80
C TYR A 98 -28.88 -2.42 14.11
N LEU A 99 -28.17 -3.34 14.76
CA LEU A 99 -28.57 -3.95 16.03
C LEU A 99 -28.03 -3.21 17.27
N ASP A 100 -27.39 -2.05 17.12
CA ASP A 100 -26.71 -1.31 18.20
C ASP A 100 -25.65 -2.15 18.96
N GLN A 101 -25.02 -3.10 18.28
CA GLN A 101 -24.00 -4.00 18.83
C GLN A 101 -22.61 -3.75 18.24
N LEU A 102 -22.39 -2.56 17.69
CA LEU A 102 -21.07 -2.19 17.15
C LEU A 102 -20.04 -2.14 18.28
N GLY A 103 -19.02 -2.98 18.21
CA GLY A 103 -17.96 -3.07 19.20
C GLY A 103 -16.57 -3.18 18.57
N VAL A 104 -15.56 -2.85 19.36
CA VAL A 104 -14.14 -2.85 18.91
C VAL A 104 -13.71 -4.20 18.34
N TRP A 105 -14.10 -5.31 18.98
CA TRP A 105 -13.71 -6.66 18.56
C TRP A 105 -14.35 -7.10 17.25
N ILE A 106 -15.62 -6.75 17.02
CA ILE A 106 -16.33 -7.03 15.76
C ILE A 106 -15.62 -6.26 14.63
N LEU A 107 -15.26 -5.00 14.88
CA LEU A 107 -14.55 -4.18 13.92
C LEU A 107 -13.16 -4.75 13.59
N ILE A 108 -12.38 -5.13 14.63
CA ILE A 108 -11.04 -5.73 14.44
C ILE A 108 -11.14 -7.04 13.65
N LEU A 109 -12.06 -7.93 14.01
CA LEU A 109 -12.20 -9.23 13.34
C LEU A 109 -12.62 -9.09 11.88
N THR A 110 -13.59 -8.24 11.59
CA THR A 110 -14.04 -7.99 10.22
C THR A 110 -12.95 -7.30 9.37
N ALA A 111 -12.22 -6.35 9.94
CA ALA A 111 -11.10 -5.71 9.28
C ALA A 111 -9.92 -6.67 9.04
N LEU A 112 -9.63 -7.55 10.01
CA LEU A 112 -8.63 -8.61 9.87
C LEU A 112 -8.97 -9.53 8.70
N VAL A 113 -10.21 -10.03 8.64
CA VAL A 113 -10.65 -10.90 7.53
C VAL A 113 -10.51 -10.17 6.18
N ALA A 114 -10.93 -8.91 6.09
CA ALA A 114 -10.80 -8.12 4.87
C ALA A 114 -9.32 -7.94 4.45
N ASN A 115 -8.41 -7.70 5.40
CA ASN A 115 -6.97 -7.59 5.12
C ASN A 115 -6.35 -8.92 4.70
N LEU A 116 -6.75 -10.04 5.31
CA LEU A 116 -6.31 -11.38 4.90
C LEU A 116 -6.74 -11.70 3.47
N LEU A 117 -8.00 -11.42 3.11
CA LEU A 117 -8.52 -11.60 1.75
C LEU A 117 -7.79 -10.71 0.73
N ASN A 118 -7.50 -9.45 1.10
CA ASN A 118 -6.70 -8.56 0.26
C ASN A 118 -5.29 -9.11 0.04
N SER A 119 -4.62 -9.59 1.09
CA SER A 119 -3.27 -10.17 0.99
C SER A 119 -3.24 -11.43 0.13
N ALA A 120 -4.25 -12.31 0.26
CA ALA A 120 -4.38 -13.53 -0.54
C ALA A 120 -4.63 -13.24 -2.03
N SER A 121 -5.39 -12.19 -2.34
CA SER A 121 -5.78 -11.85 -3.72
C SER A 121 -4.68 -11.16 -4.53
N ASN A 122 -3.69 -10.53 -3.89
CA ASN A 122 -2.68 -9.73 -4.57
C ASN A 122 -1.85 -10.50 -5.62
N PRO A 123 -1.33 -11.72 -5.37
CA PRO A 123 -0.61 -12.49 -6.38
C PRO A 123 -1.49 -12.83 -7.59
N ALA A 124 -2.71 -13.30 -7.34
CA ALA A 124 -3.66 -13.63 -8.40
C ALA A 124 -4.03 -12.42 -9.27
N ARG A 125 -4.16 -11.24 -8.66
CA ARG A 125 -4.42 -9.99 -9.38
C ARG A 125 -3.30 -9.64 -10.34
N ASN A 126 -2.05 -9.78 -9.92
CA ASN A 126 -0.88 -9.55 -10.78
C ASN A 126 -0.83 -10.58 -11.92
N THR A 127 -1.12 -11.84 -11.66
CA THR A 127 -1.16 -12.90 -12.68
C THR A 127 -2.22 -12.61 -13.73
N ILE A 128 -3.44 -12.28 -13.32
CA ILE A 128 -4.52 -11.96 -14.26
C ILE A 128 -4.19 -10.69 -15.05
N LEU A 129 -3.62 -9.65 -14.44
CA LEU A 129 -3.17 -8.47 -15.16
C LEU A 129 -2.18 -8.80 -16.27
N ASN A 130 -1.21 -9.67 -15.97
CA ASN A 130 -0.24 -10.12 -16.97
C ASN A 130 -0.91 -10.85 -18.15
N LEU A 131 -1.91 -11.69 -17.88
CA LEU A 131 -2.66 -12.42 -18.90
C LEU A 131 -3.50 -11.50 -19.80
N VAL A 132 -4.23 -10.53 -19.20
CA VAL A 132 -5.09 -9.61 -19.98
C VAL A 132 -4.29 -8.51 -20.69
N ALA A 133 -3.03 -8.26 -20.29
CA ALA A 133 -2.17 -7.25 -20.90
C ALA A 133 -1.78 -7.54 -22.36
N ALA A 134 -1.85 -8.80 -22.80
CA ALA A 134 -1.62 -9.24 -24.19
C ALA A 134 -0.38 -8.61 -24.84
N GLY A 135 0.76 -8.68 -24.16
CA GLY A 135 2.05 -8.14 -24.65
C GLY A 135 2.28 -6.64 -24.37
N ARG A 136 1.27 -5.89 -23.88
CA ARG A 136 1.39 -4.46 -23.52
C ARG A 136 1.49 -4.26 -22.00
N LEU A 137 2.32 -5.07 -21.33
CA LEU A 137 2.36 -5.16 -19.88
C LEU A 137 2.61 -3.80 -19.18
N GLN A 138 3.56 -3.01 -19.66
CA GLN A 138 3.86 -1.70 -19.06
C GLN A 138 2.67 -0.75 -19.12
N TRP A 139 1.98 -0.69 -20.26
CA TRP A 139 0.77 0.10 -20.43
C TRP A 139 -0.35 -0.40 -19.52
N ALA A 140 -0.56 -1.70 -19.44
CA ALA A 140 -1.58 -2.32 -18.61
C ALA A 140 -1.35 -2.04 -17.10
N ILE A 141 -0.11 -2.16 -16.64
CA ILE A 141 0.26 -1.82 -15.25
C ILE A 141 0.01 -0.34 -14.97
N SER A 142 0.45 0.56 -15.86
CA SER A 142 0.27 2.01 -15.69
C SER A 142 -1.20 2.39 -15.63
N LEU A 143 -2.01 1.84 -16.55
CA LEU A 143 -3.45 2.08 -16.60
C LEU A 143 -4.15 1.57 -15.34
N SER A 144 -3.89 0.33 -14.93
CA SER A 144 -4.50 -0.26 -13.74
C SER A 144 -4.10 0.47 -12.46
N THR A 145 -2.84 0.90 -12.36
CA THR A 145 -2.36 1.69 -11.22
C THR A 145 -3.07 3.06 -11.15
N GLY A 146 -3.21 3.75 -12.28
CA GLY A 146 -3.92 5.03 -12.34
C GLY A 146 -5.40 4.90 -11.99
N ILE A 147 -6.08 3.90 -12.56
CA ILE A 147 -7.49 3.60 -12.24
C ILE A 147 -7.65 3.25 -10.76
N GLY A 148 -6.77 2.40 -10.22
CA GLY A 148 -6.76 2.02 -8.81
C GLY A 148 -6.57 3.21 -7.88
N ALA A 149 -5.68 4.15 -8.21
CA ALA A 149 -5.46 5.37 -7.44
C ALA A 149 -6.71 6.27 -7.40
N ILE A 150 -7.34 6.49 -8.55
CA ILE A 150 -8.59 7.27 -8.63
C ILE A 150 -9.71 6.58 -7.84
N ALA A 151 -9.86 5.27 -8.00
CA ALA A 151 -10.86 4.48 -7.28
C ALA A 151 -10.63 4.53 -5.76
N THR A 152 -9.38 4.49 -5.30
CA THR A 152 -9.01 4.68 -3.89
C THR A 152 -9.46 6.06 -3.38
N MET A 153 -9.21 7.13 -4.13
CA MET A 153 -9.63 8.49 -3.75
C MET A 153 -11.17 8.59 -3.66
N ILE A 154 -11.88 8.03 -4.64
CA ILE A 154 -13.36 8.00 -4.65
C ILE A 154 -13.89 7.21 -3.45
N GLY A 155 -13.39 6.00 -3.21
CA GLY A 155 -13.80 5.17 -2.08
C GLY A 155 -13.53 5.86 -0.74
N THR A 156 -12.36 6.47 -0.58
CA THR A 156 -12.02 7.27 0.61
C THR A 156 -13.01 8.42 0.82
N ARG A 157 -13.36 9.15 -0.25
CA ARG A 157 -14.32 10.25 -0.18
C ARG A 157 -15.72 9.77 0.18
N VAL A 158 -16.15 8.63 -0.37
CA VAL A 158 -17.42 7.98 -0.03
C VAL A 158 -17.44 7.56 1.44
N ALA A 159 -16.36 6.96 1.94
CA ALA A 159 -16.25 6.59 3.36
C ALA A 159 -16.41 7.79 4.30
N GLY A 160 -15.93 8.96 3.92
CA GLY A 160 -16.10 10.18 4.70
C GLY A 160 -17.52 10.74 4.71
N SER A 161 -18.44 10.22 3.89
CA SER A 161 -19.82 10.72 3.80
C SER A 161 -20.77 10.01 4.77
N ILE A 162 -20.28 9.31 5.79
CA ILE A 162 -21.09 8.57 6.76
C ILE A 162 -22.12 9.43 7.48
N ASP A 163 -21.80 10.68 7.80
CA ASP A 163 -22.69 11.60 8.47
C ASP A 163 -23.82 12.11 7.54
N GLN A 164 -23.61 12.05 6.22
CA GLN A 164 -24.56 12.51 5.20
C GLN A 164 -25.49 11.39 4.72
N ILE A 165 -24.95 10.21 4.48
CA ILE A 165 -25.69 9.09 3.88
C ILE A 165 -25.90 7.91 4.85
N GLY A 166 -25.26 7.93 6.02
CA GLY A 166 -25.36 6.90 7.04
C GLY A 166 -24.28 5.83 6.95
N LEU A 167 -23.83 5.33 8.10
CA LEU A 167 -22.76 4.32 8.17
C LEU A 167 -23.20 2.98 7.53
N VAL A 168 -24.45 2.55 7.79
CA VAL A 168 -24.99 1.30 7.21
C VAL A 168 -24.98 1.37 5.69
N GLN A 169 -25.40 2.51 5.12
CA GLN A 169 -25.45 2.69 3.66
C GLN A 169 -24.07 2.65 3.03
N VAL A 170 -23.06 3.26 3.68
CA VAL A 170 -21.66 3.18 3.20
C VAL A 170 -21.13 1.74 3.25
N LEU A 171 -21.43 0.99 4.30
CA LEU A 171 -21.05 -0.43 4.41
C LEU A 171 -21.76 -1.31 3.36
N LEU A 172 -23.03 -1.04 3.07
CA LEU A 172 -23.75 -1.71 1.97
C LEU A 172 -23.15 -1.37 0.60
N LEU A 173 -22.80 -0.10 0.39
CA LEU A 173 -22.10 0.32 -0.85
C LEU A 173 -20.72 -0.34 -0.99
N GLN A 174 -19.99 -0.47 0.10
CA GLN A 174 -18.72 -1.22 0.13
C GLN A 174 -18.94 -2.69 -0.27
N SER A 175 -19.94 -3.35 0.28
CA SER A 175 -20.33 -4.72 -0.08
C SER A 175 -20.72 -4.83 -1.55
N ALA A 176 -21.47 -3.85 -2.07
CA ALA A 176 -21.87 -3.79 -3.47
C ALA A 176 -20.64 -3.64 -4.40
N CYS A 177 -19.63 -2.84 -4.01
CA CYS A 177 -18.39 -2.73 -4.77
C CYS A 177 -17.72 -4.10 -4.95
N PHE A 178 -17.63 -4.91 -3.89
CA PHE A 178 -17.06 -6.25 -4.00
C PHE A 178 -17.95 -7.20 -4.83
N GLY A 179 -19.28 -7.16 -4.62
CA GLY A 179 -20.22 -8.01 -5.36
C GLY A 179 -20.22 -7.70 -6.86
N VAL A 180 -20.32 -6.44 -7.23
CA VAL A 180 -20.26 -6.00 -8.64
C VAL A 180 -18.89 -6.30 -9.24
N GLY A 181 -17.81 -6.10 -8.48
CA GLY A 181 -16.46 -6.48 -8.89
C GLY A 181 -16.32 -7.96 -9.23
N ALA A 182 -16.97 -8.85 -8.47
CA ALA A 182 -17.01 -10.27 -8.76
C ALA A 182 -17.72 -10.59 -10.09
N ILE A 183 -18.83 -9.89 -10.39
CA ILE A 183 -19.58 -10.07 -11.66
C ILE A 183 -18.67 -9.78 -12.86
N PHE A 184 -17.87 -8.71 -12.83
CA PHE A 184 -16.93 -8.40 -13.89
C PHE A 184 -15.83 -9.47 -14.04
N LEU A 185 -15.39 -10.10 -12.95
CA LEU A 185 -14.44 -11.22 -13.01
C LEU A 185 -15.05 -12.50 -13.60
N ILE A 186 -16.34 -12.74 -13.42
CA ILE A 186 -17.04 -13.87 -14.05
C ILE A 186 -17.05 -13.74 -15.57
N GLY A 187 -17.14 -12.51 -16.08
CA GLY A 187 -17.08 -12.24 -17.53
C GLY A 187 -15.67 -12.37 -18.14
N LEU A 188 -14.62 -12.34 -17.32
CA LEU A 188 -13.26 -12.57 -17.78
C LEU A 188 -13.16 -14.00 -18.35
N ARG A 189 -12.86 -14.13 -19.63
CA ARG A 189 -12.54 -15.44 -20.21
C ARG A 189 -11.11 -15.77 -19.78
N ALA A 190 -10.95 -16.71 -18.84
CA ALA A 190 -9.67 -17.32 -18.60
C ALA A 190 -9.25 -18.04 -19.89
N SER A 191 -8.36 -17.44 -20.65
CA SER A 191 -7.53 -18.25 -21.51
C SER A 191 -6.67 -19.04 -20.53
N GLY A 192 -7.02 -20.31 -20.32
CA GLY A 192 -6.15 -21.27 -19.67
C GLY A 192 -4.74 -21.17 -20.29
N PRO A 193 -3.71 -21.73 -19.68
CA PRO A 193 -2.41 -21.79 -20.29
C PRO A 193 -2.64 -22.30 -21.71
N SER A 194 -2.21 -21.46 -22.68
CA SER A 194 -2.38 -21.82 -24.10
C SER A 194 -1.83 -23.23 -24.28
N THR A 195 -2.67 -24.16 -24.73
CA THR A 195 -2.27 -25.51 -25.12
C THR A 195 -1.22 -25.48 -26.22
N ASP A 196 -0.91 -24.29 -26.76
CA ASP A 196 0.16 -23.99 -27.71
C ASP A 196 1.49 -23.59 -27.06
N ALA A 197 1.61 -23.55 -25.72
CA ALA A 197 2.93 -23.61 -25.12
C ALA A 197 3.55 -24.95 -25.54
N PRO A 198 4.73 -24.97 -26.20
CA PRO A 198 5.37 -26.22 -26.58
C PRO A 198 5.35 -27.13 -25.37
N SER A 199 4.67 -28.28 -25.47
CA SER A 199 4.64 -29.26 -24.38
C SER A 199 6.08 -29.49 -23.95
N PRO A 200 6.40 -29.47 -22.65
CA PRO A 200 7.73 -29.74 -22.21
C PRO A 200 8.13 -31.05 -22.86
N ASN A 201 9.19 -31.02 -23.71
CA ASN A 201 9.71 -32.17 -24.36
C ASN A 201 9.85 -33.29 -23.31
N PRO A 202 9.14 -34.39 -23.37
CA PRO A 202 9.15 -35.42 -22.33
C PRO A 202 10.57 -36.01 -22.13
N ASN A 203 11.49 -35.72 -23.08
CA ASN A 203 12.89 -36.12 -23.05
C ASN A 203 13.86 -35.01 -22.61
N ALA A 204 13.38 -33.79 -22.34
CA ALA A 204 14.19 -32.84 -21.61
C ALA A 204 14.25 -33.30 -20.16
N SER A 205 15.35 -33.91 -19.79
CA SER A 205 15.66 -34.25 -18.39
C SER A 205 15.37 -33.02 -17.54
N SER A 206 14.23 -33.02 -16.85
CA SER A 206 13.84 -31.96 -15.95
C SER A 206 14.75 -31.98 -14.72
N THR A 207 15.96 -31.49 -14.86
CA THR A 207 16.72 -30.91 -13.77
C THR A 207 16.07 -29.55 -13.42
N ALA A 208 14.75 -29.54 -13.25
CA ALA A 208 14.07 -28.49 -12.52
C ALA A 208 14.60 -28.60 -11.10
N LEU A 209 15.61 -27.78 -10.79
CA LEU A 209 16.04 -27.58 -9.42
C LEU A 209 14.79 -27.30 -8.58
N PRO A 210 14.61 -27.99 -7.44
CA PRO A 210 13.46 -27.76 -6.58
C PRO A 210 13.34 -26.27 -6.33
N GLN A 211 12.18 -25.68 -6.64
CA GLN A 211 11.96 -24.26 -6.37
C GLN A 211 12.22 -24.02 -4.88
N PRO A 212 13.15 -23.15 -4.52
CA PRO A 212 13.50 -22.94 -3.13
C PRO A 212 12.26 -22.54 -2.35
N SER A 213 12.05 -23.13 -1.18
CA SER A 213 10.89 -22.82 -0.33
C SER A 213 10.84 -21.31 -0.07
N THR A 214 9.66 -20.73 0.09
CA THR A 214 9.46 -19.30 0.40
C THR A 214 10.34 -18.87 1.59
N TYR A 215 10.45 -19.72 2.61
CA TYR A 215 11.32 -19.48 3.76
C TYR A 215 12.81 -19.39 3.39
N SER A 216 13.31 -20.30 2.56
CA SER A 216 14.70 -20.27 2.10
C SER A 216 14.98 -19.05 1.23
N THR A 217 13.99 -18.61 0.45
CA THR A 217 14.08 -17.42 -0.39
C THR A 217 14.15 -16.13 0.44
N ILE A 218 13.31 -16.01 1.48
CA ILE A 218 13.31 -14.86 2.39
C ILE A 218 14.60 -14.83 3.21
N ARG A 219 15.02 -15.99 3.76
CA ARG A 219 16.29 -16.08 4.50
C ARG A 219 17.47 -15.68 3.64
N ALA A 220 17.55 -16.15 2.40
CA ALA A 220 18.60 -15.77 1.46
C ALA A 220 18.55 -14.26 1.14
N GLY A 221 17.37 -13.68 0.98
CA GLY A 221 17.17 -12.24 0.81
C GLY A 221 17.64 -11.43 2.03
N LEU A 222 17.30 -11.87 3.25
CA LEU A 222 17.76 -11.24 4.50
C LEU A 222 19.29 -11.31 4.63
N VAL A 223 19.90 -12.46 4.38
CA VAL A 223 21.36 -12.62 4.43
C VAL A 223 22.04 -11.73 3.41
N TYR A 224 21.52 -11.68 2.18
CA TYR A 224 22.02 -10.79 1.13
C TYR A 224 21.90 -9.32 1.55
N THR A 225 20.74 -8.89 2.02
CA THR A 225 20.48 -7.52 2.50
C THR A 225 21.46 -7.14 3.60
N TRP A 226 21.70 -8.05 4.56
CA TRP A 226 22.60 -7.77 5.69
C TRP A 226 24.07 -7.65 5.28
N ARG A 227 24.50 -8.42 4.28
CA ARG A 227 25.88 -8.37 3.74
C ARG A 227 26.16 -7.13 2.89
N PHE A 228 25.14 -6.62 2.21
CA PHE A 228 25.28 -5.46 1.32
C PHE A 228 24.95 -4.18 2.10
N LYS A 229 25.96 -3.41 2.49
CA LYS A 229 25.83 -2.20 3.33
C LYS A 229 24.73 -1.25 2.81
N LEU A 230 24.78 -0.90 1.52
CA LEU A 230 23.86 0.06 0.92
C LEU A 230 22.41 -0.46 0.90
N ALA A 231 22.19 -1.76 0.62
CA ALA A 231 20.87 -2.38 0.67
C ALA A 231 20.33 -2.42 2.12
N ARG A 232 21.15 -2.82 3.07
CA ARG A 232 20.81 -2.84 4.50
C ARG A 232 20.42 -1.46 5.00
N ASP A 233 21.25 -0.44 4.69
CA ASP A 233 21.01 0.92 5.13
C ASP A 233 19.71 1.47 4.52
N LEU A 234 19.47 1.23 3.23
CA LEU A 234 18.26 1.69 2.55
C LEU A 234 17.00 0.99 3.07
N VAL A 235 17.03 -0.32 3.28
CA VAL A 235 15.91 -1.09 3.86
C VAL A 235 15.65 -0.60 5.30
N GLY A 236 16.70 -0.45 6.11
CA GLY A 236 16.58 0.02 7.50
C GLY A 236 16.03 1.43 7.60
N LEU A 237 16.57 2.39 6.85
CA LEU A 237 16.09 3.77 6.85
C LEU A 237 14.65 3.89 6.35
N ASN A 238 14.29 3.09 5.36
CA ASN A 238 12.91 3.07 4.85
C ASN A 238 11.93 2.43 5.85
N PHE A 239 12.36 1.39 6.57
CA PHE A 239 11.59 0.82 7.68
C PHE A 239 11.32 1.88 8.76
N PHE A 240 12.35 2.56 9.28
CA PHE A 240 12.17 3.60 10.29
C PHE A 240 11.37 4.81 9.79
N SER A 241 11.55 5.19 8.52
CA SER A 241 10.74 6.23 7.88
C SER A 241 9.26 5.83 7.89
N SER A 242 8.92 4.61 7.48
CA SER A 242 7.54 4.12 7.46
C SER A 242 6.98 3.92 8.86
N PHE A 243 7.78 3.39 9.79
CA PHE A 243 7.38 3.17 11.18
C PHE A 243 6.82 4.45 11.82
N PHE A 244 7.56 5.53 11.76
CA PHE A 244 7.13 6.77 12.40
C PHE A 244 6.15 7.59 11.54
N ASN A 245 6.33 7.65 10.24
CA ASN A 245 5.51 8.53 9.39
C ASN A 245 4.22 7.87 8.91
N ALA A 246 4.24 6.60 8.46
CA ALA A 246 3.02 5.92 8.09
C ALA A 246 2.19 5.56 9.33
N GLY A 247 2.83 5.21 10.46
CA GLY A 247 2.17 5.03 11.74
C GLY A 247 1.48 6.33 12.20
N ALA A 248 2.15 7.49 12.09
CA ALA A 248 1.55 8.80 12.42
C ALA A 248 0.35 9.10 11.51
N TRP A 249 0.44 8.81 10.22
CA TRP A 249 -0.68 8.98 9.30
C TRP A 249 -1.89 8.14 9.69
N MET A 250 -1.67 6.89 10.10
CA MET A 250 -2.73 5.94 10.42
C MET A 250 -3.41 6.19 11.78
N VAL A 251 -2.68 6.78 12.75
CA VAL A 251 -3.20 6.95 14.11
C VAL A 251 -3.24 8.43 14.49
N ALA A 252 -2.12 9.18 14.38
CA ALA A 252 -2.09 10.55 14.89
C ALA A 252 -3.00 11.51 14.10
N ILE A 253 -3.02 11.42 12.75
CA ILE A 253 -3.86 12.30 11.93
C ILE A 253 -5.35 12.16 12.24
N PRO A 254 -5.95 10.96 12.34
CA PRO A 254 -7.35 10.81 12.75
C PRO A 254 -7.67 11.43 14.12
N PHE A 255 -6.79 11.25 15.13
CA PHE A 255 -6.96 11.86 16.43
C PHE A 255 -6.81 13.38 16.40
N ILE A 256 -5.83 13.91 15.66
CA ILE A 256 -5.65 15.36 15.47
C ILE A 256 -6.91 15.95 14.81
N ILE A 257 -7.44 15.32 13.77
CA ILE A 257 -8.66 15.79 13.10
C ILE A 257 -9.85 15.76 14.06
N SER A 258 -10.06 14.66 14.78
CA SER A 258 -11.19 14.51 15.70
C SER A 258 -11.09 15.44 16.92
N ARG A 259 -9.92 15.48 17.60
CA ARG A 259 -9.80 16.14 18.90
C ARG A 259 -9.23 17.56 18.86
N VAL A 260 -8.31 17.86 17.92
CA VAL A 260 -7.71 19.20 17.80
C VAL A 260 -8.55 20.11 16.90
N TYR A 261 -9.01 19.57 15.75
CA TYR A 261 -9.81 20.35 14.80
C TYR A 261 -11.32 20.16 14.97
N ALA A 262 -11.77 19.30 15.90
CA ALA A 262 -13.19 18.91 16.06
C ALA A 262 -13.86 18.56 14.73
N GLY A 263 -13.08 17.92 13.85
CA GLY A 263 -13.50 17.52 12.51
C GLY A 263 -14.23 16.19 12.48
N ASP A 264 -14.88 15.93 11.37
CA ASP A 264 -15.69 14.74 11.09
C ASP A 264 -14.98 13.74 10.15
N ALA A 265 -15.67 12.66 9.84
CA ALA A 265 -15.20 11.65 8.86
C ALA A 265 -14.91 12.28 7.49
N LEU A 266 -15.70 13.28 7.11
CA LEU A 266 -15.57 13.96 5.84
C LEU A 266 -14.27 14.74 5.75
N LEU A 267 -13.89 15.44 6.83
CA LEU A 267 -12.61 16.15 6.88
C LEU A 267 -11.44 15.18 6.77
N LEU A 268 -11.46 14.07 7.53
CA LEU A 268 -10.44 13.03 7.44
C LEU A 268 -10.33 12.46 6.01
N ALA A 269 -11.45 12.17 5.38
CA ALA A 269 -11.49 11.67 4.02
C ALA A 269 -10.92 12.67 3.03
N ASN A 270 -11.30 13.93 3.13
CA ASN A 270 -10.83 14.98 2.22
C ASN A 270 -9.32 15.22 2.38
N ILE A 271 -8.80 15.29 3.60
CA ILE A 271 -7.37 15.39 3.89
C ILE A 271 -6.61 14.19 3.30
N THR A 272 -7.18 12.98 3.43
CA THR A 272 -6.59 11.76 2.87
C THR A 272 -6.61 11.77 1.34
N VAL A 273 -7.67 12.28 0.71
CA VAL A 273 -7.73 12.47 -0.75
C VAL A 273 -6.66 13.45 -1.23
N VAL A 274 -6.48 14.58 -0.52
CA VAL A 274 -5.44 15.56 -0.85
C VAL A 274 -4.04 14.98 -0.70
N PHE A 275 -3.81 14.16 0.32
CA PHE A 275 -2.55 13.42 0.49
C PHE A 275 -2.29 12.47 -0.69
N TYR A 276 -3.27 11.65 -1.10
CA TYR A 276 -3.12 10.78 -2.28
C TYR A 276 -2.92 11.58 -3.58
N PHE A 277 -3.60 12.71 -3.71
CA PHE A 277 -3.43 13.61 -4.86
C PHE A 277 -2.02 14.18 -4.92
N GLY A 278 -1.46 14.62 -3.78
CA GLY A 278 -0.07 15.04 -3.68
C GLY A 278 0.92 13.94 -4.13
N SER A 279 0.68 12.69 -3.70
CA SER A 279 1.49 11.54 -4.12
C SER A 279 1.35 11.25 -5.62
N LEU A 280 0.17 11.42 -6.18
CA LEU A 280 -0.09 11.25 -7.61
C LEU A 280 0.70 12.29 -8.43
N ILE A 281 0.62 13.58 -8.05
CA ILE A 281 1.39 14.65 -8.67
C ILE A 281 2.89 14.37 -8.62
N ALA A 282 3.39 13.90 -7.48
CA ALA A 282 4.79 13.52 -7.31
C ALA A 282 5.22 12.45 -8.32
N ASN A 283 4.44 11.38 -8.44
CA ASN A 283 4.77 10.27 -9.33
C ASN A 283 4.73 10.68 -10.81
N PHE A 284 3.72 11.47 -11.22
CA PHE A 284 3.65 11.99 -12.59
C PHE A 284 4.78 13.00 -12.87
N GLY A 285 5.08 13.89 -11.91
CA GLY A 285 6.19 14.83 -12.02
C GLY A 285 7.53 14.12 -12.21
N LEU A 286 7.77 13.04 -11.47
CA LEU A 286 8.99 12.25 -11.60
C LEU A 286 9.18 11.65 -12.99
N LEU A 287 8.11 11.27 -13.70
CA LEU A 287 8.23 10.71 -15.06
C LEU A 287 8.96 11.66 -16.02
N LYS A 288 8.81 12.98 -15.82
CA LYS A 288 9.48 13.99 -16.65
C LYS A 288 10.97 14.13 -16.34
N PHE A 289 11.39 13.81 -15.12
CA PHE A 289 12.75 14.02 -14.64
C PHE A 289 13.58 12.73 -14.54
N MET A 290 12.94 11.57 -14.72
CA MET A 290 13.64 10.29 -14.68
C MET A 290 14.33 9.96 -16.02
N PRO A 291 15.48 9.28 -15.99
CA PRO A 291 16.20 8.78 -14.83
C PRO A 291 16.99 9.88 -14.09
N LEU A 292 16.97 9.83 -12.75
CA LEU A 292 17.73 10.78 -11.92
C LEU A 292 19.15 10.28 -11.68
N SER A 293 20.13 11.17 -11.84
CA SER A 293 21.56 10.83 -11.62
C SER A 293 21.89 10.53 -10.16
N ARG A 294 21.18 11.15 -9.21
CA ARG A 294 21.42 11.05 -7.76
C ARG A 294 20.14 10.82 -6.96
N PRO A 295 19.46 9.67 -7.12
CA PRO A 295 18.18 9.42 -6.45
C PRO A 295 18.31 9.39 -4.92
N GLY A 296 19.49 9.02 -4.39
CA GLY A 296 19.76 9.02 -2.95
C GLY A 296 19.75 10.42 -2.32
N GLN A 297 20.23 11.43 -3.02
CA GLN A 297 20.16 12.83 -2.53
C GLN A 297 18.72 13.31 -2.46
N VAL A 298 17.93 13.06 -3.50
CA VAL A 298 16.50 13.42 -3.53
C VAL A 298 15.76 12.74 -2.39
N TYR A 299 15.99 11.43 -2.17
CA TYR A 299 15.40 10.69 -1.05
C TYR A 299 15.73 11.33 0.30
N LEU A 300 16.99 11.65 0.57
CA LEU A 300 17.40 12.19 1.87
C LEU A 300 16.93 13.65 2.08
N ILE A 301 16.98 14.50 1.05
CA ILE A 301 16.48 15.89 1.16
C ILE A 301 14.97 15.88 1.47
N LEU A 302 14.21 14.98 0.87
CA LEU A 302 12.78 14.87 1.15
C LEU A 302 12.50 14.30 2.55
N GLN A 303 13.36 13.45 3.11
CA GLN A 303 13.25 13.09 4.52
C GLN A 303 13.41 14.31 5.42
N LEU A 304 14.33 15.22 5.11
CA LEU A 304 14.50 16.45 5.88
C LEU A 304 13.33 17.42 5.69
N SER A 305 12.82 17.59 4.46
CA SER A 305 11.64 18.44 4.20
C SER A 305 10.38 17.97 4.95
N ARG A 306 10.28 16.68 5.27
CA ARG A 306 9.20 16.11 6.08
C ARG A 306 9.15 16.69 7.49
N VAL A 307 10.30 17.08 8.07
CA VAL A 307 10.35 17.75 9.36
C VAL A 307 9.51 19.04 9.33
N LEU A 308 9.63 19.82 8.25
CA LEU A 308 8.83 21.04 8.08
C LEU A 308 7.33 20.71 7.98
N VAL A 309 6.96 19.69 7.23
CA VAL A 309 5.56 19.27 7.09
C VAL A 309 4.96 18.87 8.44
N LEU A 310 5.68 18.03 9.21
CA LEU A 310 5.22 17.60 10.53
C LEU A 310 5.19 18.76 11.52
N TYR A 311 6.16 19.65 11.46
CA TYR A 311 6.23 20.85 12.30
C TYR A 311 5.05 21.79 12.05
N LEU A 312 4.65 21.99 10.77
CA LEU A 312 3.49 22.81 10.43
C LEU A 312 2.19 22.27 11.03
N ILE A 313 2.03 20.93 11.11
CA ILE A 313 0.87 20.31 11.75
C ILE A 313 1.00 20.39 13.29
N TRP A 314 2.20 20.20 13.82
CA TRP A 314 2.47 20.22 15.27
C TRP A 314 2.22 21.58 15.90
N TYR A 315 2.51 22.69 15.19
CA TYR A 315 2.37 24.07 15.67
C TYR A 315 0.91 24.58 15.67
N GLU A 316 -0.06 23.71 15.55
CA GLU A 316 -1.49 24.05 15.47
C GLU A 316 -1.82 25.03 14.34
N PRO A 317 -1.53 24.73 13.10
CA PRO A 317 -1.79 25.64 11.99
C PRO A 317 -3.30 25.83 11.77
N SER A 318 -3.63 26.89 11.05
CA SER A 318 -4.98 27.05 10.52
C SER A 318 -5.35 25.89 9.59
N MET A 319 -6.64 25.68 9.34
CA MET A 319 -7.14 24.65 8.44
C MET A 319 -6.43 24.69 7.07
N THR A 320 -6.12 25.89 6.55
CA THR A 320 -5.39 26.07 5.29
C THR A 320 -4.01 25.40 5.32
N TRP A 321 -3.27 25.55 6.41
CA TRP A 321 -1.96 24.91 6.55
C TRP A 321 -2.06 23.39 6.69
N LEU A 322 -3.12 22.87 7.30
CA LEU A 322 -3.37 21.42 7.36
C LEU A 322 -3.53 20.83 5.93
N TRP A 323 -4.29 21.51 5.07
CA TRP A 323 -4.45 21.09 3.67
C TRP A 323 -3.13 21.11 2.91
N ILE A 324 -2.37 22.20 3.05
CA ILE A 324 -1.07 22.34 2.40
C ILE A 324 -0.10 21.27 2.91
N ALA A 325 -0.03 21.06 4.22
CA ALA A 325 0.84 20.07 4.84
C ALA A 325 0.47 18.64 4.37
N ALA A 326 -0.82 18.30 4.29
CA ALA A 326 -1.27 17.00 3.78
C ALA A 326 -0.86 16.77 2.32
N ALA A 327 -1.03 17.78 1.45
CA ALA A 327 -0.60 17.71 0.05
C ALA A 327 0.92 17.49 -0.06
N PHE A 328 1.71 18.25 0.69
CA PHE A 328 3.17 18.11 0.71
C PHE A 328 3.62 16.79 1.33
N TRP A 329 2.94 16.28 2.34
CA TRP A 329 3.24 14.96 2.91
C TRP A 329 3.01 13.87 1.89
N GLY A 330 1.89 13.91 1.17
CA GLY A 330 1.60 12.99 0.07
C GLY A 330 2.64 13.06 -1.04
N PHE A 331 2.99 14.28 -1.48
CA PHE A 331 4.05 14.51 -2.47
C PHE A 331 5.39 13.90 -2.02
N ASN A 332 5.80 14.21 -0.79
CA ASN A 332 7.01 13.69 -0.17
C ASN A 332 7.01 12.15 -0.15
N MET A 333 5.90 11.53 0.26
CA MET A 333 5.77 10.08 0.29
C MET A 333 5.85 9.45 -1.12
N GLY A 334 5.22 10.07 -2.12
CA GLY A 334 5.27 9.59 -3.50
C GLY A 334 6.70 9.54 -4.03
N VAL A 335 7.46 10.63 -3.87
CA VAL A 335 8.85 10.69 -4.32
C VAL A 335 9.74 9.72 -3.51
N THR A 336 9.66 9.72 -2.18
CA THR A 336 10.54 8.89 -1.34
C THR A 336 10.32 7.39 -1.58
N ASN A 337 9.06 6.95 -1.74
CA ASN A 337 8.75 5.56 -2.07
C ASN A 337 9.27 5.16 -3.46
N THR A 338 9.16 6.05 -4.44
CA THR A 338 9.66 5.79 -5.79
C THR A 338 11.18 5.73 -5.80
N MET A 339 11.87 6.69 -5.17
CA MET A 339 13.33 6.72 -5.11
C MET A 339 13.90 5.50 -4.38
N SER A 340 13.33 5.11 -3.24
CA SER A 340 13.79 3.92 -2.53
C SER A 340 13.59 2.64 -3.34
N ARG A 341 12.47 2.49 -4.05
CA ARG A 341 12.24 1.34 -4.94
C ARG A 341 13.22 1.29 -6.11
N VAL A 342 13.47 2.43 -6.75
CA VAL A 342 14.45 2.53 -7.86
C VAL A 342 15.83 2.12 -7.36
N MET A 343 16.33 2.71 -6.27
CA MET A 343 17.64 2.37 -5.72
C MET A 343 17.75 0.88 -5.36
N ILE A 344 16.73 0.29 -4.69
CA ILE A 344 16.74 -1.14 -4.36
C ILE A 344 16.82 -2.01 -5.62
N GLN A 345 16.13 -1.64 -6.69
CA GLN A 345 16.15 -2.39 -7.96
C GLN A 345 17.49 -2.25 -8.70
N GLU A 346 18.11 -1.08 -8.64
CA GLU A 346 19.40 -0.81 -9.27
C GLU A 346 20.59 -1.44 -8.52
N ILE A 347 20.55 -1.46 -7.18
CA ILE A 347 21.60 -2.04 -6.33
C ILE A 347 21.61 -3.56 -6.40
N ALA A 348 20.46 -4.18 -6.59
CA ALA A 348 20.33 -5.63 -6.55
C ALA A 348 20.92 -6.31 -7.78
N GLU A 349 21.82 -7.28 -7.56
CA GLU A 349 22.21 -8.20 -8.62
C GLU A 349 20.98 -8.91 -9.22
N PRO A 350 20.94 -9.16 -10.54
CA PRO A 350 19.79 -9.76 -11.19
C PRO A 350 19.26 -11.02 -10.50
N ALA A 351 20.17 -11.89 -10.01
CA ALA A 351 19.83 -13.14 -9.33
C ALA A 351 19.17 -12.94 -7.94
N PHE A 352 19.41 -11.79 -7.29
CA PHE A 352 18.90 -11.49 -5.94
C PHE A 352 17.84 -10.38 -5.92
N ARG A 353 17.54 -9.76 -7.06
CA ARG A 353 16.64 -8.60 -7.16
C ARG A 353 15.24 -8.88 -6.55
N ALA A 354 14.63 -9.99 -6.93
CA ALA A 354 13.32 -10.38 -6.40
C ALA A 354 13.35 -10.61 -4.88
N ARG A 355 14.42 -11.22 -4.36
CA ARG A 355 14.60 -11.50 -2.93
C ARG A 355 14.79 -10.23 -2.13
N LEU A 356 15.61 -9.30 -2.61
CA LEU A 356 15.84 -8.01 -1.95
C LEU A 356 14.55 -7.16 -1.96
N MET A 357 13.81 -7.14 -3.08
CA MET A 357 12.52 -6.46 -3.18
C MET A 357 11.50 -7.05 -2.21
N SER A 358 11.49 -8.36 -1.99
CA SER A 358 10.60 -9.00 -1.01
C SER A 358 10.94 -8.54 0.42
N VAL A 359 12.23 -8.52 0.79
CA VAL A 359 12.68 -8.03 2.12
C VAL A 359 12.32 -6.56 2.31
N PHE A 360 12.55 -5.73 1.28
CA PHE A 360 12.17 -4.31 1.30
C PHE A 360 10.67 -4.12 1.50
N THR A 361 9.84 -4.84 0.75
CA THR A 361 8.37 -4.73 0.84
C THR A 361 7.87 -5.21 2.20
N LEU A 362 8.40 -6.33 2.72
CA LEU A 362 8.07 -6.83 4.06
C LEU A 362 8.43 -5.81 5.14
N GLY A 363 9.63 -5.22 5.05
CA GLY A 363 10.05 -4.16 5.97
C GLY A 363 9.09 -2.98 5.95
N LEU A 364 8.72 -2.50 4.76
CA LEU A 364 7.80 -1.38 4.59
C LEU A 364 6.41 -1.67 5.17
N MET A 365 5.86 -2.84 4.86
CA MET A 365 4.50 -3.22 5.27
C MET A 365 4.40 -3.54 6.77
N SER A 366 5.46 -4.10 7.37
CA SER A 366 5.49 -4.39 8.82
C SER A 366 5.69 -3.14 9.67
N ALA A 367 6.38 -2.14 9.13
CA ALA A 367 6.68 -0.91 9.85
C ALA A 367 5.43 -0.13 10.26
N THR A 368 4.42 -0.05 9.38
CA THR A 368 3.20 0.73 9.62
C THR A 368 2.37 0.22 10.80
N PRO A 369 1.98 -1.05 10.92
CA PRO A 369 1.22 -1.56 12.07
C PRO A 369 2.00 -1.43 13.39
N MET A 370 3.31 -1.72 13.35
CA MET A 370 4.16 -1.59 14.54
C MET A 370 4.31 -0.12 14.97
N GLY A 371 4.49 0.78 14.01
CA GLY A 371 4.53 2.22 14.25
C GLY A 371 3.21 2.75 14.80
N SER A 372 2.08 2.26 14.30
CA SER A 372 0.74 2.62 14.77
C SER A 372 0.56 2.30 16.27
N LEU A 373 1.01 1.13 16.71
CA LEU A 373 0.95 0.76 18.13
C LEU A 373 1.79 1.73 18.99
N VAL A 374 3.06 1.94 18.61
CA VAL A 374 3.95 2.82 19.38
C VAL A 374 3.42 4.25 19.43
N LEU A 375 2.94 4.76 18.29
CA LEU A 375 2.39 6.11 18.24
C LEU A 375 1.05 6.23 18.97
N GLY A 376 0.24 5.18 19.01
CA GLY A 376 -0.94 5.14 19.88
C GLY A 376 -0.58 5.34 21.35
N ILE A 377 0.47 4.65 21.83
CA ILE A 377 0.99 4.84 23.21
C ILE A 377 1.54 6.24 23.40
N VAL A 378 2.27 6.79 22.43
CA VAL A 378 2.80 8.15 22.51
C VAL A 378 1.68 9.19 22.59
N ILE A 379 0.61 9.03 21.82
CA ILE A 379 -0.57 9.92 21.88
C ILE A 379 -1.21 9.86 23.26
N GLY A 380 -1.42 8.67 23.81
CA GLY A 380 -2.05 8.49 25.11
C GLY A 380 -1.24 9.12 26.26
N GLN A 381 0.08 9.15 26.16
CA GLN A 381 0.97 9.71 27.19
C GLN A 381 1.30 11.20 27.01
N PHE A 382 1.46 11.65 25.77
CA PHE A 382 2.00 12.97 25.45
C PHE A 382 1.05 13.85 24.64
N GLY A 383 -0.11 13.33 24.24
CA GLY A 383 -1.10 14.04 23.43
C GLY A 383 -0.88 13.91 21.92
N GLU A 384 -1.92 14.28 21.16
CA GLU A 384 -2.07 14.03 19.73
C GLU A 384 -0.98 14.71 18.89
N LEU A 385 -0.71 15.99 19.14
CA LEU A 385 0.28 16.76 18.38
C LEU A 385 1.70 16.29 18.66
N ASN A 386 2.00 15.96 19.92
CA ASN A 386 3.36 15.52 20.31
C ASN A 386 3.73 14.15 19.71
N ALA A 387 2.76 13.38 19.24
CA ALA A 387 3.02 12.15 18.49
C ALA A 387 3.70 12.38 17.12
N LEU A 388 3.75 13.61 16.63
CA LEU A 388 4.49 13.97 15.42
C LEU A 388 5.99 14.17 15.67
N ILE A 389 6.39 14.45 16.92
CA ILE A 389 7.80 14.69 17.29
C ILE A 389 8.69 13.47 16.98
N PRO A 390 8.34 12.23 17.32
CA PRO A 390 9.14 11.06 16.94
C PRO A 390 9.38 10.95 15.43
N GLY A 391 8.38 11.31 14.62
CA GLY A 391 8.49 11.35 13.15
C GLY A 391 9.47 12.42 12.66
N MET A 392 9.48 13.61 13.29
CA MET A 392 10.45 14.67 12.99
C MET A 392 11.86 14.24 13.35
N LEU A 393 12.06 13.70 14.56
CA LEU A 393 13.36 13.22 15.03
C LEU A 393 13.89 12.07 14.14
N ALA A 394 13.03 11.12 13.82
CA ALA A 394 13.38 10.02 12.91
C ALA A 394 13.82 10.56 11.54
N SER A 395 13.12 11.55 10.99
CA SER A 395 13.46 12.14 9.70
C SER A 395 14.82 12.84 9.72
N ILE A 396 15.14 13.55 10.81
CA ILE A 396 16.46 14.16 11.02
C ILE A 396 17.55 13.09 11.14
N MET A 397 17.30 12.03 11.94
CA MET A 397 18.26 10.94 12.12
C MET A 397 18.50 10.17 10.82
N ILE A 398 17.44 9.91 10.02
CA ILE A 398 17.54 9.28 8.70
C ILE A 398 18.39 10.12 7.76
N PHE A 399 18.17 11.45 7.72
CA PHE A 399 18.98 12.34 6.92
C PHE A 399 20.45 12.33 7.37
N TYR A 400 20.69 12.50 8.67
CA TYR A 400 22.05 12.53 9.23
C TYR A 400 22.80 11.22 8.98
N TYR A 401 22.18 10.07 9.23
CA TYR A 401 22.78 8.77 9.00
C TYR A 401 23.05 8.54 7.51
N GLY A 402 22.06 8.82 6.66
CA GLY A 402 22.17 8.67 5.21
C GLY A 402 23.24 9.57 4.59
N TYR A 403 23.45 10.76 5.16
CA TYR A 403 24.47 11.71 4.71
C TYR A 403 25.89 11.36 5.22
N LYS A 404 26.04 10.98 6.49
CA LYS A 404 27.36 10.83 7.16
C LYS A 404 27.87 9.39 7.23
N ARG A 405 26.99 8.39 7.32
CA ARG A 405 27.35 7.00 7.62
C ARG A 405 27.02 6.02 6.51
N SER A 406 26.08 6.37 5.63
CA SER A 406 25.67 5.56 4.51
C SER A 406 26.20 6.08 3.19
N ASP A 407 26.29 5.20 2.20
CA ASP A 407 26.70 5.55 0.84
C ASP A 407 25.53 6.08 -0.01
N ILE A 408 24.33 6.27 0.58
CA ILE A 408 23.11 6.71 -0.11
C ILE A 408 23.27 8.11 -0.72
N TRP A 409 23.90 9.04 -0.01
CA TRP A 409 24.13 10.40 -0.51
C TRP A 409 25.01 10.44 -1.75
N GLN A 410 26.01 9.55 -1.79
CA GLN A 410 26.98 9.46 -2.90
C GLN A 410 26.50 8.56 -4.03
N TYR A 411 25.39 7.85 -3.83
CA TYR A 411 24.86 6.90 -4.79
C TYR A 411 24.51 7.59 -6.11
N ARG A 412 25.03 7.03 -7.22
CA ARG A 412 24.71 7.44 -8.58
C ARG A 412 24.01 6.28 -9.30
N SER A 413 22.97 6.60 -10.05
CA SER A 413 22.26 5.60 -10.84
C SER A 413 23.16 5.06 -11.96
N PRO A 414 23.36 3.75 -12.05
CA PRO A 414 24.18 3.13 -13.11
C PRO A 414 23.56 3.26 -14.50
N VAL A 415 22.25 3.54 -14.58
CA VAL A 415 21.52 3.70 -15.84
C VAL A 415 22.05 4.86 -16.67
N LEU A 416 22.52 5.93 -16.02
CA LEU A 416 23.10 7.11 -16.68
C LEU A 416 24.62 7.02 -16.84
N ALA A 417 25.25 6.00 -16.25
CA ALA A 417 26.70 5.78 -16.37
C ALA A 417 27.08 4.82 -17.52
N ALA A 418 26.09 4.12 -18.10
CA ALA A 418 26.29 3.28 -19.25
C ALA A 418 26.51 4.18 -20.50
N PRO A 419 27.57 3.98 -21.31
CA PRO A 419 27.67 4.64 -22.60
C PRO A 419 26.48 4.23 -23.47
N ASP A 420 25.96 5.19 -24.28
CA ASP A 420 24.94 4.91 -25.26
C ASP A 420 25.29 3.65 -26.06
N PRO A 421 24.37 2.70 -26.23
CA PRO A 421 24.59 1.58 -27.14
C PRO A 421 24.80 2.18 -28.56
N ALA A 422 26.02 2.02 -29.10
CA ALA A 422 26.38 2.45 -30.43
C ALA A 422 25.58 1.74 -31.53
#